data_5f94b0217ddb0caa4f4cc06564307ef0
#
_entry.id   5f94b0217ddb0caa4f4cc06564307ef0
#
_cell.length_a   1.000
_cell.length_b   1.000
_cell.length_c   1.000
_cell.angle_alpha   90.00
_cell.angle_beta   90.00
_cell.angle_gamma   90.00
#
_symmetry.space_group_name_H-M   'P 1'
#
loop_
_entity.id
_entity.type
_entity.pdbx_description
1 polymer ?
#
loop_
_entity_poly.entity_id
_entity_poly.type
_entity_poly.pdbx_seq_one_letter_code
_entity_poly.pdbx_strand_id
1 'polypeptide(L)'
;LGDVYKRQVWKHKIFSLKELKTTTGQQVEVIDTGLANTDAGPGFFNAKLKLDGVLWIGNIEIHERSSDWFKHGHHADAGYNSVILHIASEIDMEISRSNGERTPQIQLICPEAVRTNYKELLETDSYPPCYRIIPSLSPFTAHSWMSALQMERFEQKATLLNERLKRCQGNWEDAFFITLARNFGFGLNGDAFETWAHQLPF
;
A
#
# COMPACT_ATOMS: atom_id res chain seq x y z
N LEU A 1 2.26 18.23 -1.57
CA LEU A 1 1.35 17.67 -2.60
C LEU A 1 2.06 16.64 -3.51
N GLY A 2 3.41 16.77 -3.72
CA GLY A 2 4.18 15.91 -4.63
C GLY A 2 4.14 14.42 -4.34
N ASP A 3 4.10 14.00 -3.09
CA ASP A 3 4.21 12.57 -2.73
C ASP A 3 2.86 11.84 -2.69
N VAL A 4 1.75 12.57 -2.49
CA VAL A 4 0.43 11.95 -2.29
C VAL A 4 -0.06 11.25 -3.56
N TYR A 5 0.01 11.91 -4.73
CA TYR A 5 -0.43 11.29 -5.99
C TYR A 5 0.47 10.13 -6.42
N LYS A 6 1.77 10.17 -6.11
CA LYS A 6 2.70 9.06 -6.41
C LYS A 6 2.38 7.81 -5.60
N ARG A 7 2.00 8.00 -4.34
CA ARG A 7 1.50 6.90 -3.51
C ARG A 7 0.26 6.26 -4.14
N GLN A 8 -0.65 7.07 -4.74
CA GLN A 8 -1.80 6.54 -5.47
C GLN A 8 -1.39 5.83 -6.77
N VAL A 9 -0.44 6.41 -7.52
CA VAL A 9 0.11 5.78 -8.73
C VAL A 9 0.72 4.41 -8.41
N TRP A 10 1.50 4.31 -7.34
CA TRP A 10 2.06 3.04 -6.87
C TRP A 10 0.97 2.08 -6.42
N LYS A 11 0.12 2.51 -5.49
CA LYS A 11 -0.96 1.70 -4.89
C LYS A 11 -1.85 1.05 -5.96
N HIS A 12 -2.23 1.81 -6.96
CA HIS A 12 -3.15 1.38 -8.01
C HIS A 12 -2.45 0.86 -9.27
N LYS A 13 -1.11 0.71 -9.23
CA LYS A 13 -0.29 0.22 -10.34
C LYS A 13 -0.53 1.00 -11.65
N ILE A 14 -0.65 2.33 -11.57
CA ILE A 14 -0.89 3.22 -12.72
C ILE A 14 0.44 3.53 -13.41
N PHE A 15 1.18 2.50 -13.79
CA PHE A 15 2.46 2.58 -14.49
C PHE A 15 2.70 1.31 -15.30
N SER A 16 3.65 1.35 -16.25
CA SER A 16 3.99 0.16 -17.04
C SER A 16 4.64 -0.90 -16.15
N LEU A 17 3.97 -2.03 -15.97
CA LEU A 17 4.48 -3.17 -15.19
C LEU A 17 5.51 -4.00 -15.96
N LYS A 18 5.58 -3.87 -17.30
CA LYS A 18 6.35 -4.78 -18.15
C LYS A 18 7.85 -4.47 -18.20
N GLU A 19 8.28 -3.29 -17.74
CA GLU A 19 9.64 -2.80 -17.97
C GLU A 19 10.25 -2.16 -16.71
N LEU A 20 9.74 -2.47 -15.54
CA LEU A 20 10.30 -1.94 -14.32
C LEU A 20 11.67 -2.56 -14.05
N LYS A 21 12.67 -1.69 -13.96
CA LYS A 21 14.04 -2.07 -13.58
C LYS A 21 14.56 -1.15 -12.49
N THR A 22 15.36 -1.71 -11.61
CA THR A 22 16.13 -0.90 -10.66
C THR A 22 17.19 -0.08 -11.38
N THR A 23 17.74 0.91 -10.70
CA THR A 23 18.90 1.68 -11.18
C THR A 23 20.12 0.82 -11.47
N THR A 24 20.21 -0.37 -10.87
CA THR A 24 21.27 -1.36 -11.10
C THR A 24 20.92 -2.37 -12.18
N GLY A 25 19.77 -2.23 -12.86
CA GLY A 25 19.35 -3.06 -13.99
C GLY A 25 18.56 -4.33 -13.61
N GLN A 26 18.29 -4.56 -12.32
CA GLN A 26 17.52 -5.72 -11.88
C GLN A 26 16.06 -5.60 -12.33
N GLN A 27 15.49 -6.67 -12.87
CA GLN A 27 14.09 -6.73 -13.25
C GLN A 27 13.18 -6.71 -12.01
N VAL A 28 12.16 -5.85 -12.00
CA VAL A 28 11.20 -5.71 -10.89
C VAL A 28 9.82 -6.22 -11.33
N GLU A 29 9.30 -7.23 -10.63
CA GLU A 29 7.92 -7.70 -10.78
C GLU A 29 7.14 -7.35 -9.50
N VAL A 30 6.08 -6.56 -9.62
CA VAL A 30 5.25 -6.14 -8.48
C VAL A 30 4.09 -7.12 -8.30
N ILE A 31 4.18 -7.97 -7.28
CA ILE A 31 3.12 -8.93 -6.89
C ILE A 31 2.06 -8.18 -6.07
N ASP A 32 2.50 -7.51 -5.00
CA ASP A 32 1.66 -6.75 -4.08
C ASP A 32 2.33 -5.42 -3.74
N THR A 33 1.61 -4.32 -3.87
CA THR A 33 2.12 -2.97 -3.59
C THR A 33 2.29 -2.69 -2.10
N GLY A 34 1.73 -3.53 -1.25
CA GLY A 34 1.71 -3.37 0.19
C GLY A 34 0.55 -2.53 0.72
N LEU A 35 0.46 -2.47 2.03
CA LEU A 35 -0.54 -1.67 2.75
C LEU A 35 -0.05 -0.23 2.89
N ALA A 36 -0.84 0.72 2.39
CA ALA A 36 -0.50 2.14 2.52
C ALA A 36 -0.45 2.56 4.00
N ASN A 37 0.67 3.15 4.40
CA ASN A 37 0.85 3.69 5.74
C ASN A 37 0.45 5.18 5.77
N THR A 38 -0.36 5.57 6.75
CA THR A 38 -0.77 6.95 7.01
C THR A 38 -0.07 7.56 8.23
N ASP A 39 0.66 6.73 8.96
CA ASP A 39 1.37 7.10 10.18
C ASP A 39 2.89 7.24 9.94
N ALA A 40 3.68 7.33 11.00
CA ALA A 40 5.13 7.37 10.90
C ALA A 40 5.71 6.05 10.37
N GLY A 41 6.83 6.12 9.65
CA GLY A 41 7.51 4.97 9.05
C GLY A 41 7.37 4.90 7.53
N PRO A 42 7.82 3.80 6.90
CA PRO A 42 7.78 3.62 5.46
C PRO A 42 6.38 3.78 4.86
N GLY A 43 6.31 4.31 3.64
CA GLY A 43 5.06 4.66 2.96
C GLY A 43 4.12 3.49 2.67
N PHE A 44 4.66 2.26 2.53
CA PHE A 44 3.89 1.03 2.36
C PHE A 44 4.52 -0.11 3.14
N PHE A 45 3.68 -0.90 3.82
CA PHE A 45 4.10 -2.07 4.58
C PHE A 45 3.84 -3.37 3.82
N ASN A 46 4.70 -4.37 4.03
CA ASN A 46 4.50 -5.74 3.58
C ASN A 46 4.26 -5.89 2.06
N ALA A 47 4.90 -5.06 1.25
CA ALA A 47 4.90 -5.23 -0.19
C ALA A 47 5.60 -6.53 -0.59
N LYS A 48 5.19 -7.12 -1.72
CA LYS A 48 5.77 -8.33 -2.28
C LYS A 48 6.25 -8.04 -3.69
N LEU A 49 7.54 -8.20 -3.91
CA LEU A 49 8.20 -7.95 -5.19
C LEU A 49 9.07 -9.15 -5.56
N LYS A 50 9.32 -9.35 -6.87
CA LYS A 50 10.46 -10.14 -7.31
C LYS A 50 11.51 -9.21 -7.90
N LEU A 51 12.74 -9.36 -7.43
CA LEU A 51 13.92 -8.74 -8.02
C LEU A 51 14.74 -9.85 -8.67
N ASP A 52 14.90 -9.80 -10.00
CA ASP A 52 15.51 -10.87 -10.81
C ASP A 52 14.94 -12.26 -10.49
N GLY A 53 13.62 -12.36 -10.29
CA GLY A 53 12.91 -13.59 -9.98
C GLY A 53 12.94 -14.02 -8.51
N VAL A 54 13.75 -13.38 -7.65
CA VAL A 54 13.80 -13.66 -6.21
C VAL A 54 12.70 -12.89 -5.49
N LEU A 55 11.87 -13.59 -4.70
CA LEU A 55 10.80 -12.99 -3.92
C LEU A 55 11.35 -12.22 -2.72
N TRP A 56 10.98 -10.95 -2.65
CA TRP A 56 11.25 -10.05 -1.53
C TRP A 56 9.94 -9.61 -0.87
N ILE A 57 9.91 -9.63 0.45
CA ILE A 57 8.79 -9.12 1.25
C ILE A 57 9.35 -8.07 2.21
N GLY A 58 8.78 -6.87 2.18
CA GLY A 58 9.23 -5.77 3.02
C GLY A 58 8.48 -4.48 2.72
N ASN A 59 9.08 -3.37 3.08
CA ASN A 59 8.44 -2.07 2.98
C ASN A 59 8.90 -1.30 1.73
N ILE A 60 8.07 -0.35 1.30
CA ILE A 60 8.36 0.55 0.18
C ILE A 60 8.37 1.98 0.70
N GLU A 61 9.34 2.77 0.26
CA GLU A 61 9.35 4.21 0.49
C GLU A 61 9.31 4.97 -0.84
N ILE A 62 8.60 6.11 -0.85
CA ILE A 62 8.37 6.91 -2.06
C ILE A 62 8.71 8.37 -1.79
N HIS A 63 9.55 8.96 -2.66
CA HIS A 63 9.94 10.37 -2.59
C HIS A 63 9.83 11.08 -3.95
N GLU A 64 9.99 12.39 -3.95
CA GLU A 64 10.19 13.15 -5.18
C GLU A 64 11.57 12.88 -5.76
N ARG A 65 12.60 13.03 -4.92
CA ARG A 65 14.01 12.79 -5.24
C ARG A 65 14.59 11.73 -4.33
N SER A 66 15.54 10.97 -4.83
CA SER A 66 16.21 9.99 -3.98
C SER A 66 17.01 10.66 -2.84
N SER A 67 17.52 11.88 -3.02
CA SER A 67 18.16 12.67 -1.96
C SER A 67 17.26 13.00 -0.77
N ASP A 68 15.93 12.95 -0.94
CA ASP A 68 14.98 13.19 0.18
C ASP A 68 15.08 12.10 1.24
N TRP A 69 15.58 10.90 0.90
CA TRP A 69 15.93 9.85 1.85
C TRP A 69 16.86 10.34 2.96
N PHE A 70 17.87 11.13 2.59
CA PHE A 70 18.84 11.71 3.53
C PHE A 70 18.26 12.92 4.26
N LYS A 71 17.48 13.75 3.57
CA LYS A 71 16.83 14.93 4.18
C LYS A 71 15.85 14.54 5.28
N HIS A 72 15.15 13.40 5.10
CA HIS A 72 14.21 12.87 6.09
C HIS A 72 14.90 12.02 7.16
N GLY A 73 16.21 11.81 7.06
CA GLY A 73 16.99 11.06 8.06
C GLY A 73 16.84 9.53 7.99
N HIS A 74 16.23 8.98 6.92
CA HIS A 74 15.96 7.53 6.80
C HIS A 74 17.22 6.67 6.78
N HIS A 75 18.34 7.23 6.32
CA HIS A 75 19.65 6.57 6.33
C HIS A 75 20.18 6.27 7.74
N ALA A 76 19.68 6.96 8.75
CA ALA A 76 20.09 6.79 10.15
C ALA A 76 19.01 6.08 10.99
N ASP A 77 17.81 5.85 10.41
CA ASP A 77 16.68 5.24 11.12
C ASP A 77 16.60 3.73 10.84
N ALA A 78 16.77 2.92 11.88
CA ALA A 78 16.67 1.46 11.80
C ALA A 78 15.26 0.98 11.38
N GLY A 79 14.20 1.77 11.58
CA GLY A 79 12.85 1.48 11.11
C GLY A 79 12.74 1.35 9.60
N TYR A 80 13.67 1.96 8.85
CA TYR A 80 13.74 1.90 7.39
C TYR A 80 14.64 0.77 6.86
N ASN A 81 15.26 -0.04 7.73
CA ASN A 81 16.07 -1.20 7.30
C ASN A 81 15.24 -2.30 6.60
N SER A 82 13.94 -2.31 6.82
CA SER A 82 12.98 -3.20 6.16
C SER A 82 12.51 -2.72 4.78
N VAL A 83 12.98 -1.55 4.30
CA VAL A 83 12.64 -1.03 2.98
C VAL A 83 13.39 -1.85 1.91
N ILE A 84 12.64 -2.59 1.10
CA ILE A 84 13.17 -3.45 0.04
C ILE A 84 13.27 -2.75 -1.31
N LEU A 85 12.52 -1.65 -1.50
CA LEU A 85 12.53 -0.85 -2.72
C LEU A 85 12.24 0.60 -2.36
N HIS A 86 13.03 1.50 -2.91
CA HIS A 86 12.78 2.93 -2.89
C HIS A 86 12.33 3.41 -4.26
N ILE A 87 11.31 4.25 -4.28
CA ILE A 87 10.70 4.79 -5.49
C ILE A 87 10.88 6.30 -5.51
N ALA A 88 11.41 6.85 -6.60
CA ALA A 88 11.48 8.29 -6.75
C ALA A 88 11.15 8.72 -8.17
N SER A 89 10.69 9.97 -8.35
CA SER A 89 10.50 10.57 -9.67
C SER A 89 11.84 10.92 -10.31
N GLU A 90 12.80 11.35 -9.49
CA GLU A 90 14.15 11.68 -9.91
C GLU A 90 15.16 10.92 -9.03
N ILE A 91 16.01 10.14 -9.68
CA ILE A 91 17.11 9.45 -9.00
C ILE A 91 18.35 10.31 -9.15
N ASP A 92 18.62 11.14 -8.15
CA ASP A 92 19.74 12.05 -8.10
C ASP A 92 20.93 11.52 -7.27
N MET A 93 20.72 10.48 -6.48
CA MET A 93 21.80 9.80 -5.75
C MET A 93 21.44 8.36 -5.34
N GLU A 94 22.46 7.56 -5.06
CA GLU A 94 22.29 6.24 -4.44
C GLU A 94 21.95 6.39 -2.95
N ILE A 95 21.12 5.50 -2.46
CA ILE A 95 20.74 5.47 -1.05
C ILE A 95 21.14 4.17 -0.36
N SER A 96 21.38 4.26 0.93
CA SER A 96 21.66 3.11 1.79
C SER A 96 20.85 3.19 3.08
N ARG A 97 20.62 2.02 3.67
CA ARG A 97 19.99 1.87 4.99
C ARG A 97 20.97 2.16 6.10
N SER A 98 20.49 2.24 7.34
CA SER A 98 21.34 2.48 8.51
C SER A 98 22.36 1.35 8.77
N ASN A 99 22.10 0.15 8.24
CA ASN A 99 23.03 -0.98 8.28
C ASN A 99 24.11 -0.97 7.16
N GLY A 100 24.13 0.08 6.33
CA GLY A 100 25.08 0.25 5.22
C GLY A 100 24.72 -0.48 3.92
N GLU A 101 23.64 -1.27 3.90
CA GLU A 101 23.19 -1.94 2.68
C GLU A 101 22.56 -0.95 1.70
N ARG A 102 22.90 -1.08 0.42
CA ARG A 102 22.26 -0.30 -0.65
C ARG A 102 20.80 -0.71 -0.78
N THR A 103 19.91 0.27 -0.92
CA THR A 103 18.50 0.02 -1.16
C THR A 103 18.26 0.05 -2.68
N PRO A 104 17.65 -1.00 -3.25
CA PRO A 104 17.23 -0.98 -4.65
C PRO A 104 16.32 0.21 -4.93
N GLN A 105 16.52 0.88 -6.07
CA GLN A 105 15.77 2.08 -6.45
C GLN A 105 15.14 1.90 -7.82
N ILE A 106 13.92 2.42 -8.00
CA ILE A 106 13.30 2.59 -9.31
C ILE A 106 12.92 4.04 -9.54
N GLN A 107 13.04 4.48 -10.76
CA GLN A 107 12.46 5.74 -11.19
C GLN A 107 11.02 5.50 -11.65
N LEU A 108 10.08 6.21 -11.04
CA LEU A 108 8.67 6.14 -11.40
C LEU A 108 8.16 7.51 -11.82
N ILE A 109 8.01 7.68 -13.15
CA ILE A 109 7.47 8.90 -13.72
C ILE A 109 5.95 8.79 -13.76
N CYS A 110 5.28 9.69 -13.06
CA CYS A 110 3.82 9.77 -13.11
C CYS A 110 3.39 10.40 -14.45
N PRO A 111 2.47 9.77 -15.20
CA PRO A 111 1.92 10.36 -16.40
C PRO A 111 1.27 11.73 -16.11
N GLU A 112 1.54 12.74 -16.95
CA GLU A 112 1.03 14.10 -16.74
C GLU A 112 -0.49 14.15 -16.64
N ALA A 113 -1.19 13.34 -17.44
CA ALA A 113 -2.65 13.23 -17.37
C ALA A 113 -3.15 12.80 -15.99
N VAL A 114 -2.43 11.88 -15.31
CA VAL A 114 -2.79 11.44 -13.96
C VAL A 114 -2.59 12.58 -12.96
N ARG A 115 -1.50 13.32 -13.08
CA ARG A 115 -1.20 14.47 -12.23
C ARG A 115 -2.24 15.59 -12.36
N THR A 116 -2.60 15.91 -13.60
CA THR A 116 -3.62 16.93 -13.90
C THR A 116 -4.99 16.53 -13.38
N ASN A 117 -5.44 15.32 -13.70
CA ASN A 117 -6.73 14.81 -13.24
C ASN A 117 -6.81 14.72 -11.70
N TYR A 118 -5.71 14.33 -11.04
CA TYR A 118 -5.67 14.28 -9.58
C TYR A 118 -5.79 15.67 -8.96
N LYS A 119 -5.14 16.69 -9.56
CA LYS A 119 -5.25 18.07 -9.11
C LYS A 119 -6.69 18.58 -9.25
N GLU A 120 -7.34 18.33 -10.39
CA GLU A 120 -8.75 18.69 -10.61
C GLU A 120 -9.68 18.01 -9.58
N LEU A 121 -9.43 16.75 -9.24
CA LEU A 121 -10.20 16.03 -8.22
C LEU A 121 -10.05 16.65 -6.81
N LEU A 122 -8.85 17.14 -6.48
CA LEU A 122 -8.59 17.78 -5.18
C LEU A 122 -9.23 19.18 -5.07
N GLU A 123 -9.33 19.90 -6.21
CA GLU A 123 -9.92 21.25 -6.27
C GLU A 123 -11.45 21.23 -6.39
N THR A 124 -12.05 20.04 -6.48
CA THR A 124 -13.50 19.88 -6.66
C THR A 124 -14.22 19.90 -5.32
N ASP A 125 -15.10 20.90 -5.12
CA ASP A 125 -15.93 21.04 -3.91
C ASP A 125 -17.12 20.06 -3.85
N SER A 126 -17.36 19.31 -4.93
CA SER A 126 -18.50 18.39 -5.03
C SER A 126 -18.13 16.98 -4.63
N TYR A 127 -19.02 16.31 -3.91
CA TYR A 127 -18.83 14.91 -3.48
C TYR A 127 -19.79 13.97 -4.24
N PRO A 128 -19.31 12.85 -4.78
CA PRO A 128 -17.88 12.44 -4.86
C PRO A 128 -17.11 13.28 -5.90
N PRO A 129 -15.79 13.47 -5.76
CA PRO A 129 -15.01 14.29 -6.68
C PRO A 129 -15.15 13.90 -8.16
N CYS A 130 -15.47 12.63 -8.44
CA CYS A 130 -15.71 12.11 -9.79
C CYS A 130 -17.16 12.28 -10.28
N TYR A 131 -18.01 13.05 -9.61
CA TYR A 131 -19.45 13.15 -9.90
C TYR A 131 -19.76 13.52 -11.36
N ARG A 132 -18.88 14.28 -12.02
CA ARG A 132 -19.04 14.68 -13.43
C ARG A 132 -18.94 13.51 -14.40
N ILE A 133 -18.18 12.47 -14.04
CA ILE A 133 -17.95 11.30 -14.89
C ILE A 133 -19.07 10.26 -14.69
N ILE A 134 -19.68 10.20 -13.51
CA ILE A 134 -20.70 9.20 -13.17
C ILE A 134 -21.85 9.15 -14.18
N PRO A 135 -22.44 10.29 -14.62
CA PRO A 135 -23.54 10.25 -15.60
C PRO A 135 -23.15 9.74 -16.98
N SER A 136 -21.85 9.74 -17.33
CA SER A 136 -21.36 9.21 -18.61
C SER A 136 -21.13 7.71 -18.61
N LEU A 137 -21.16 7.07 -17.45
CA LEU A 137 -21.00 5.61 -17.32
C LEU A 137 -22.28 4.91 -17.78
N SER A 138 -22.12 3.83 -18.57
CA SER A 138 -23.27 2.99 -18.87
C SER A 138 -23.80 2.32 -17.60
N PRO A 139 -25.12 2.13 -17.46
CA PRO A 139 -25.71 1.41 -16.32
C PRO A 139 -25.08 0.02 -16.11
N PHE A 140 -24.76 -0.67 -17.18
CA PHE A 140 -24.07 -1.97 -17.13
C PHE A 140 -22.69 -1.85 -16.51
N THR A 141 -21.88 -0.87 -16.94
CA THR A 141 -20.53 -0.63 -16.40
C THR A 141 -20.59 -0.30 -14.91
N ALA A 142 -21.49 0.59 -14.51
CA ALA A 142 -21.66 0.97 -13.12
C ALA A 142 -22.08 -0.22 -12.25
N HIS A 143 -23.08 -1.01 -12.70
CA HIS A 143 -23.55 -2.18 -11.97
C HIS A 143 -22.46 -3.28 -11.87
N SER A 144 -21.79 -3.57 -12.98
CA SER A 144 -20.71 -4.57 -13.01
C SER A 144 -19.56 -4.18 -12.07
N TRP A 145 -19.17 -2.91 -12.08
CA TRP A 145 -18.12 -2.40 -11.19
C TRP A 145 -18.52 -2.47 -9.72
N MET A 146 -19.73 -2.02 -9.39
CA MET A 146 -20.25 -2.10 -8.01
C MET A 146 -20.31 -3.54 -7.50
N SER A 147 -20.74 -4.48 -8.35
CA SER A 147 -20.78 -5.91 -8.01
C SER A 147 -19.38 -6.47 -7.78
N ALA A 148 -18.41 -6.10 -8.62
CA ALA A 148 -17.01 -6.51 -8.47
C ALA A 148 -16.41 -5.99 -7.15
N LEU A 149 -16.61 -4.70 -6.83
CA LEU A 149 -16.15 -4.12 -5.57
C LEU A 149 -16.79 -4.76 -4.34
N GLN A 150 -18.08 -5.10 -4.44
CA GLN A 150 -18.78 -5.80 -3.36
C GLN A 150 -18.20 -7.20 -3.14
N MET A 151 -17.94 -7.95 -4.21
CA MET A 151 -17.35 -9.28 -4.13
C MET A 151 -15.94 -9.22 -3.54
N GLU A 152 -15.10 -8.32 -4.02
CA GLU A 152 -13.74 -8.11 -3.49
C GLU A 152 -13.78 -7.81 -1.98
N ARG A 153 -14.71 -6.96 -1.54
CA ARG A 153 -14.88 -6.65 -0.11
C ARG A 153 -15.30 -7.88 0.70
N PHE A 154 -16.18 -8.72 0.17
CA PHE A 154 -16.57 -9.96 0.84
C PHE A 154 -15.42 -10.96 0.92
N GLU A 155 -14.65 -11.12 -0.15
CA GLU A 155 -13.48 -12.01 -0.19
C GLU A 155 -12.42 -11.57 0.82
N GLN A 156 -12.11 -10.27 0.91
CA GLN A 156 -11.18 -9.73 1.91
C GLN A 156 -11.65 -10.03 3.34
N LYS A 157 -12.94 -9.80 3.64
CA LYS A 157 -13.49 -10.09 4.96
C LYS A 157 -13.54 -11.56 5.28
N ALA A 158 -13.91 -12.40 4.31
CA ALA A 158 -13.93 -13.84 4.47
C ALA A 158 -12.52 -14.40 4.72
N THR A 159 -11.52 -13.89 4.03
CA THR A 159 -10.13 -14.28 4.22
C THR A 159 -9.66 -13.97 5.64
N LEU A 160 -9.89 -12.76 6.14
CA LEU A 160 -9.55 -12.37 7.51
C LEU A 160 -10.25 -13.22 8.56
N LEU A 161 -11.54 -13.51 8.34
CA LEU A 161 -12.31 -14.37 9.26
C LEU A 161 -11.78 -15.80 9.26
N ASN A 162 -11.47 -16.35 8.08
CA ASN A 162 -10.92 -17.69 7.95
C ASN A 162 -9.52 -17.81 8.60
N GLU A 163 -8.69 -16.77 8.50
CA GLU A 163 -7.40 -16.74 9.18
C GLU A 163 -7.57 -16.74 10.71
N ARG A 164 -8.53 -15.97 11.25
CA ARG A 164 -8.86 -15.99 12.69
C ARG A 164 -9.35 -17.36 13.11
N LEU A 165 -10.29 -17.92 12.35
CA LEU A 165 -10.84 -19.25 12.65
C LEU A 165 -9.75 -20.34 12.70
N LYS A 166 -8.77 -20.26 11.77
CA LYS A 166 -7.60 -21.17 11.79
C LYS A 166 -6.76 -20.97 13.05
N ARG A 167 -6.52 -19.72 13.48
CA ARG A 167 -5.79 -19.41 14.72
C ARG A 167 -6.53 -19.92 15.96
N CYS A 168 -7.85 -19.86 15.94
CA CYS A 168 -8.73 -20.40 16.99
C CYS A 168 -9.00 -21.90 16.84
N GLN A 169 -8.21 -22.64 16.03
CA GLN A 169 -8.34 -24.09 15.84
C GLN A 169 -9.75 -24.54 15.43
N GLY A 170 -10.48 -23.68 14.70
CA GLY A 170 -11.83 -23.95 14.24
C GLY A 170 -12.94 -23.56 15.23
N ASN A 171 -12.62 -22.98 16.38
CA ASN A 171 -13.61 -22.49 17.33
C ASN A 171 -14.24 -21.18 16.84
N TRP A 172 -15.53 -21.24 16.48
CA TRP A 172 -16.30 -20.11 15.98
C TRP A 172 -16.61 -19.06 17.04
N GLU A 173 -16.78 -19.47 18.30
CA GLU A 173 -17.08 -18.56 19.42
C GLU A 173 -15.89 -17.67 19.70
N ASP A 174 -14.69 -18.23 19.78
CA ASP A 174 -13.45 -17.47 19.92
C ASP A 174 -13.22 -16.53 18.72
N ALA A 175 -13.37 -17.04 17.49
CA ALA A 175 -13.20 -16.23 16.29
C ALA A 175 -14.20 -15.08 16.22
N PHE A 176 -15.44 -15.30 16.66
CA PHE A 176 -16.46 -14.26 16.77
C PHE A 176 -16.10 -13.22 17.83
N PHE A 177 -15.74 -13.66 19.05
CA PHE A 177 -15.34 -12.77 20.13
C PHE A 177 -14.16 -11.87 19.75
N ILE A 178 -13.11 -12.45 19.17
CA ILE A 178 -11.93 -11.72 18.71
C ILE A 178 -12.31 -10.72 17.61
N THR A 179 -13.18 -11.12 16.67
CA THR A 179 -13.67 -10.23 15.61
C THR A 179 -14.49 -9.07 16.18
N LEU A 180 -15.33 -9.33 17.16
CA LEU A 180 -16.13 -8.32 17.85
C LEU A 180 -15.21 -7.33 18.59
N ALA A 181 -14.28 -7.84 19.39
CA ALA A 181 -13.31 -7.04 20.14
C ALA A 181 -12.52 -6.12 19.20
N ARG A 182 -11.97 -6.65 18.09
CA ARG A 182 -11.26 -5.85 17.08
C ARG A 182 -12.11 -4.70 16.56
N ASN A 183 -13.40 -4.94 16.28
CA ASN A 183 -14.29 -3.91 15.77
C ASN A 183 -14.58 -2.80 16.81
N PHE A 184 -14.55 -3.09 18.09
CA PHE A 184 -14.62 -2.06 19.14
C PHE A 184 -13.40 -1.14 19.17
N GLY A 185 -12.29 -1.54 18.58
CA GLY A 185 -11.10 -0.70 18.43
C GLY A 185 -11.21 0.39 17.35
N PHE A 186 -12.28 0.43 16.56
CA PHE A 186 -12.60 1.45 15.55
C PHE A 186 -11.42 1.84 14.65
N GLY A 187 -10.71 0.88 14.09
CA GLY A 187 -9.62 1.14 13.16
C GLY A 187 -8.28 1.45 13.85
N LEU A 188 -8.18 2.49 14.65
CA LEU A 188 -6.92 2.88 15.29
C LEU A 188 -6.43 1.88 16.35
N ASN A 189 -7.34 1.38 17.17
CA ASN A 189 -7.05 0.47 18.26
C ASN A 189 -7.43 -1.00 17.94
N GLY A 190 -7.82 -1.30 16.70
CA GLY A 190 -8.30 -2.63 16.32
C GLY A 190 -7.30 -3.74 16.62
N ASP A 191 -6.01 -3.53 16.31
CA ASP A 191 -4.96 -4.53 16.55
C ASP A 191 -4.69 -4.74 18.05
N ALA A 192 -4.76 -3.68 18.85
CA ALA A 192 -4.61 -3.77 20.31
C ALA A 192 -5.75 -4.57 20.94
N PHE A 193 -7.00 -4.31 20.53
CA PHE A 193 -8.18 -5.04 20.98
C PHE A 193 -8.16 -6.51 20.53
N GLU A 194 -7.71 -6.79 19.30
CA GLU A 194 -7.55 -8.17 18.82
C GLU A 194 -6.49 -8.91 19.64
N THR A 195 -5.35 -8.29 19.90
CA THR A 195 -4.27 -8.87 20.73
C THR A 195 -4.75 -9.16 22.15
N TRP A 196 -5.49 -8.21 22.73
CA TRP A 196 -6.09 -8.39 24.06
C TRP A 196 -7.09 -9.54 24.09
N ALA A 197 -7.98 -9.62 23.10
CA ALA A 197 -8.99 -10.68 23.02
C ALA A 197 -8.37 -12.09 22.92
N HIS A 198 -7.23 -12.23 22.26
CA HIS A 198 -6.50 -13.51 22.19
C HIS A 198 -5.93 -13.98 23.53
N GLN A 199 -5.81 -13.10 24.54
CA GLN A 199 -5.30 -13.45 25.87
C GLN A 199 -6.40 -13.88 26.84
N LEU A 200 -7.65 -13.68 26.46
CA LEU A 200 -8.78 -14.06 27.30
C LEU A 200 -9.24 -15.48 26.98
N PRO A 201 -9.34 -16.37 27.97
CA PRO A 201 -10.04 -17.64 27.79
C PRO A 201 -11.53 -17.35 27.62
N PHE A 202 -12.11 -17.90 26.57
CA PHE A 202 -13.57 -17.79 26.35
C PHE A 202 -14.23 -19.14 26.54
#